data_da042c1b53332c12b6ef57a35c0abd63
#
_entry.id   da042c1b53332c12b6ef57a35c0abd63
#
_cell.length_a   1.000
_cell.length_b   1.000
_cell.length_c   1.000
_cell.angle_alpha   90.00
_cell.angle_beta   90.00
_cell.angle_gamma   90.00
#
_symmetry.space_group_name_H-M   'P 1'
#
loop_
_entity.id
_entity.type
_entity.pdbx_description
1 polymer ?
#
loop_
_entity_poly.entity_id
_entity_poly.type
_entity_poly.pdbx_seq_one_letter_code
_entity_poly.pdbx_strand_id
1 'polypeptide(L)'
;MAEQRLDQVPAALRTMHLSLIAVWLGTALVSAIEHRGLSVQVLADAGIHDARWQAFLVWSGLLADLAVGLALWLRPGRESYLAALLLMAAMTVLATVLQPTLWLHPLGPLLKNLPIAAMLMHLLHLLPAPIASKDMPQESP
;
A
#
# COMPACT_ATOMS: atom_id res chain seq x y z
N MET A 1 -12.58 20.58 11.59
CA MET A 1 -12.16 20.98 10.22
C MET A 1 -11.82 19.82 9.30
N ALA A 2 -11.30 18.69 9.76
CA ALA A 2 -11.06 17.52 8.91
C ALA A 2 -12.36 16.79 8.50
N GLU A 3 -13.32 16.68 9.40
CA GLU A 3 -14.62 16.03 9.15
C GLU A 3 -15.47 16.75 8.08
N GLN A 4 -15.47 18.07 8.07
CA GLN A 4 -16.24 18.86 7.09
C GLN A 4 -15.73 18.74 5.65
N ARG A 5 -14.47 18.30 5.43
CA ARG A 5 -13.95 18.06 4.08
C ARG A 5 -14.39 16.71 3.50
N LEU A 6 -14.72 15.75 4.34
CA LEU A 6 -15.15 14.41 3.89
C LEU A 6 -16.59 14.42 3.36
N ASP A 7 -17.43 15.33 3.81
CA ASP A 7 -18.83 15.43 3.38
C ASP A 7 -19.00 15.98 1.96
N GLN A 8 -17.96 16.60 1.39
CA GLN A 8 -17.96 17.13 0.02
C GLN A 8 -17.30 16.19 -1.00
N VAL A 9 -16.70 15.09 -0.54
CA VAL A 9 -16.09 14.10 -1.44
C VAL A 9 -17.18 13.19 -2.01
N PRO A 10 -17.26 12.98 -3.35
CA PRO A 10 -18.20 12.03 -3.92
C PRO A 10 -18.14 10.67 -3.21
N ALA A 11 -19.31 10.09 -2.93
CA ALA A 11 -19.41 8.82 -2.19
C ALA A 11 -18.50 7.72 -2.76
N ALA A 12 -18.32 7.69 -4.07
CA ALA A 12 -17.41 6.75 -4.74
C ALA A 12 -15.95 6.89 -4.27
N LEU A 13 -15.45 8.11 -4.14
CA LEU A 13 -14.07 8.36 -3.71
C LEU A 13 -13.86 7.97 -2.24
N ARG A 14 -14.86 8.23 -1.40
CA ARG A 14 -14.85 7.79 0.00
C ARG A 14 -14.82 6.28 0.10
N THR A 15 -15.64 5.58 -0.70
CA THR A 15 -15.66 4.12 -0.74
C THR A 15 -14.31 3.56 -1.20
N MET A 16 -13.72 4.12 -2.25
CA MET A 16 -12.39 3.71 -2.72
C MET A 16 -11.33 3.90 -1.62
N HIS A 17 -11.32 5.04 -0.96
CA HIS A 17 -10.40 5.31 0.14
C HIS A 17 -10.56 4.33 1.30
N LEU A 18 -11.79 4.10 1.76
CA LEU A 18 -12.07 3.13 2.83
C LEU A 18 -11.68 1.71 2.44
N SER A 19 -11.91 1.31 1.18
CA SER A 19 -11.49 0.01 0.66
C SER A 19 -9.97 -0.15 0.70
N LEU A 20 -9.21 0.89 0.36
CA LEU A 20 -7.76 0.87 0.46
C LEU A 20 -7.29 0.70 1.91
N ILE A 21 -7.86 1.45 2.86
CA ILE A 21 -7.56 1.28 4.29
C ILE A 21 -7.84 -0.16 4.72
N ALA A 22 -9.01 -0.69 4.38
CA ALA A 22 -9.40 -2.06 4.73
C ALA A 22 -8.45 -3.10 4.15
N VAL A 23 -7.98 -2.92 2.90
CA VAL A 23 -7.00 -3.81 2.28
C VAL A 23 -5.68 -3.80 3.05
N TRP A 24 -5.10 -2.62 3.31
CA TRP A 24 -3.79 -2.52 3.96
C TRP A 24 -3.82 -3.01 5.42
N LEU A 25 -4.80 -2.57 6.21
CA LEU A 25 -4.94 -3.02 7.60
C LEU A 25 -5.35 -4.49 7.68
N GLY A 26 -6.21 -4.95 6.77
CA GLY A 26 -6.60 -6.35 6.66
C GLY A 26 -5.41 -7.24 6.30
N THR A 27 -4.57 -6.83 5.34
CA THR A 27 -3.35 -7.56 4.99
C THR A 27 -2.38 -7.62 6.17
N ALA A 28 -2.17 -6.52 6.88
CA ALA A 28 -1.33 -6.50 8.09
C ALA A 28 -1.86 -7.46 9.17
N LEU A 29 -3.18 -7.46 9.40
CA LEU A 29 -3.82 -8.37 10.37
C LEU A 29 -3.66 -9.84 9.97
N VAL A 30 -3.93 -10.17 8.71
CA VAL A 30 -3.76 -11.55 8.20
C VAL A 30 -2.30 -11.97 8.29
N SER A 31 -1.35 -11.11 7.94
CA SER A 31 0.09 -11.39 8.06
C SER A 31 0.51 -11.59 9.52
N ALA A 32 -0.10 -10.89 10.48
CA ALA A 32 0.16 -11.08 11.90
C ALA A 32 -0.33 -12.45 12.40
N ILE A 33 -1.48 -12.91 11.91
CA ILE A 33 -2.04 -14.22 12.27
C ILE A 33 -1.24 -15.35 11.60
N GLU A 34 -0.89 -15.17 10.33
CA GLU A 34 -0.24 -16.17 9.46
C GLU A 34 1.29 -16.10 9.46
N HIS A 35 1.91 -15.38 10.40
CA HIS A 35 3.36 -15.12 10.41
C HIS A 35 4.25 -16.37 10.47
N ARG A 36 3.69 -17.54 10.81
CA ARG A 36 4.37 -18.85 10.83
C ARG A 36 3.82 -19.85 9.81
N GLY A 37 2.88 -19.42 8.97
CA GLY A 37 2.18 -20.27 8.03
C GLY A 37 2.63 -20.07 6.58
N LEU A 38 1.69 -19.69 5.73
CA LEU A 38 1.90 -19.55 4.28
C LEU A 38 3.05 -18.61 3.90
N SER A 39 3.23 -17.50 4.63
CA SER A 39 4.30 -16.54 4.34
C SER A 39 5.68 -17.18 4.43
N VAL A 40 5.91 -18.03 5.44
CA VAL A 40 7.17 -18.76 5.62
C VAL A 40 7.35 -19.82 4.52
N GLN A 41 6.28 -20.51 4.13
CA GLN A 41 6.32 -21.49 3.04
C GLN A 41 6.69 -20.86 1.72
N VAL A 42 6.08 -19.72 1.37
CA VAL A 42 6.39 -18.97 0.13
C VAL A 42 7.87 -18.57 0.09
N LEU A 43 8.44 -18.14 1.21
CA LEU A 43 9.86 -17.78 1.31
C LEU A 43 10.76 -19.02 1.19
N ALA A 44 10.37 -20.13 1.80
CA ALA A 44 11.11 -21.39 1.71
C ALA A 44 11.11 -21.93 0.26
N ASP A 45 9.96 -21.89 -0.43
CA ASP A 45 9.82 -22.27 -1.83
C ASP A 45 10.66 -21.37 -2.77
N ALA A 46 10.88 -20.11 -2.38
CA ALA A 46 11.78 -19.18 -3.05
C ALA A 46 13.27 -19.39 -2.70
N GLY A 47 13.60 -20.41 -1.90
CA GLY A 47 14.99 -20.75 -1.52
C GLY A 47 15.52 -20.01 -0.28
N ILE A 48 14.67 -19.29 0.43
CA ILE A 48 15.04 -18.59 1.68
C ILE A 48 14.71 -19.52 2.85
N HIS A 49 15.67 -20.31 3.30
CA HIS A 49 15.48 -21.30 4.38
C HIS A 49 15.93 -20.83 5.76
N ASP A 50 16.69 -19.74 5.86
CA ASP A 50 17.14 -19.20 7.14
C ASP A 50 15.95 -18.57 7.90
N ALA A 51 15.67 -19.10 9.09
CA ALA A 51 14.54 -18.69 9.92
C ALA A 51 14.61 -17.20 10.34
N ARG A 52 15.81 -16.64 10.48
CA ARG A 52 15.98 -15.22 10.85
C ARG A 52 15.60 -14.30 9.68
N TRP A 53 16.02 -14.65 8.46
CA TRP A 53 15.64 -13.91 7.26
C TRP A 53 14.17 -14.04 6.95
N GLN A 54 13.59 -15.23 7.11
CA GLN A 54 12.13 -15.43 6.96
C GLN A 54 11.37 -14.55 7.95
N ALA A 55 11.72 -14.59 9.24
CA ALA A 55 11.08 -13.75 10.26
C ALA A 55 11.25 -12.25 9.94
N PHE A 56 12.45 -11.81 9.57
CA PHE A 56 12.71 -10.41 9.22
C PHE A 56 11.83 -9.94 8.06
N LEU A 57 11.75 -10.72 6.97
CA LEU A 57 10.96 -10.36 5.80
C LEU A 57 9.46 -10.33 6.10
N VAL A 58 8.94 -11.32 6.84
CA VAL A 58 7.52 -11.36 7.22
C VAL A 58 7.15 -10.18 8.12
N TRP A 59 7.95 -9.90 9.15
CA TRP A 59 7.68 -8.80 10.07
C TRP A 59 7.86 -7.43 9.44
N SER A 60 8.86 -7.27 8.57
CA SER A 60 9.06 -6.00 7.83
C SER A 60 7.91 -5.73 6.87
N GLY A 61 7.40 -6.74 6.16
CA GLY A 61 6.22 -6.62 5.30
C GLY A 61 4.97 -6.24 6.11
N LEU A 62 4.71 -6.93 7.22
CA LEU A 62 3.60 -6.64 8.12
C LEU A 62 3.65 -5.20 8.64
N LEU A 63 4.81 -4.77 9.14
CA LEU A 63 4.96 -3.41 9.66
C LEU A 63 4.82 -2.35 8.57
N ALA A 64 5.29 -2.62 7.35
CA ALA A 64 5.11 -1.73 6.21
C ALA A 64 3.62 -1.59 5.83
N ASP A 65 2.88 -2.71 5.75
CA ASP A 65 1.44 -2.70 5.48
C ASP A 65 0.67 -1.95 6.58
N LEU A 66 1.01 -2.20 7.84
CA LEU A 66 0.39 -1.50 8.97
C LEU A 66 0.67 0.01 8.91
N ALA A 67 1.92 0.40 8.66
CA ALA A 67 2.31 1.81 8.59
C ALA A 67 1.58 2.55 7.47
N VAL A 68 1.49 1.93 6.27
CA VAL A 68 0.75 2.51 5.15
C VAL A 68 -0.76 2.56 5.43
N GLY A 69 -1.34 1.50 5.99
CA GLY A 69 -2.75 1.48 6.37
C GLY A 69 -3.10 2.56 7.38
N LEU A 70 -2.27 2.75 8.40
CA LEU A 70 -2.43 3.84 9.38
C LEU A 70 -2.20 5.22 8.75
N ALA A 71 -1.23 5.37 7.85
CA ALA A 71 -1.02 6.63 7.14
C ALA A 71 -2.22 7.02 6.28
N LEU A 72 -2.81 6.07 5.56
CA LEU A 72 -4.04 6.28 4.81
C LEU A 72 -5.21 6.67 5.72
N TRP A 73 -5.30 6.09 6.90
CA TRP A 73 -6.39 6.39 7.84
C TRP A 73 -6.21 7.74 8.53
N LEU A 74 -5.02 8.01 9.07
CA LEU A 74 -4.77 9.18 9.92
C LEU A 74 -4.41 10.44 9.12
N ARG A 75 -3.80 10.29 7.95
CA ARG A 75 -3.29 11.39 7.11
C ARG A 75 -3.59 11.11 5.63
N PRO A 76 -4.87 11.08 5.23
CA PRO A 76 -5.22 10.89 3.82
C PRO A 76 -4.65 12.05 3.00
N GLY A 77 -3.79 11.72 2.04
CA GLY A 77 -3.12 12.73 1.22
C GLY A 77 -2.22 12.10 0.17
N ARG A 78 -1.64 12.97 -0.68
CA ARG A 78 -0.80 12.54 -1.80
C ARG A 78 0.35 11.63 -1.36
N GLU A 79 1.01 11.95 -0.24
CA GLU A 79 2.15 11.19 0.29
C GLU A 79 1.74 9.77 0.69
N SER A 80 0.61 9.62 1.39
CA SER A 80 0.09 8.32 1.82
C SER A 80 -0.31 7.44 0.64
N TYR A 81 -0.95 8.02 -0.41
CA TYR A 81 -1.29 7.27 -1.62
C TYR A 81 -0.06 6.89 -2.44
N LEU A 82 0.96 7.77 -2.51
CA LEU A 82 2.24 7.45 -3.15
C LEU A 82 2.98 6.33 -2.39
N ALA A 83 3.04 6.42 -1.07
CA ALA A 83 3.65 5.38 -0.24
C ALA A 83 2.95 4.02 -0.43
N ALA A 84 1.61 4.01 -0.47
CA ALA A 84 0.83 2.81 -0.74
C ALA A 84 1.13 2.24 -2.14
N LEU A 85 1.17 3.08 -3.16
CA LEU A 85 1.47 2.67 -4.54
C LEU A 85 2.89 2.11 -4.67
N LEU A 86 3.87 2.77 -4.07
CA LEU A 86 5.27 2.35 -4.10
C LEU A 86 5.48 1.04 -3.35
N LEU A 87 4.90 0.89 -2.16
CA LEU A 87 4.99 -0.35 -1.40
C LEU A 87 4.34 -1.51 -2.16
N MET A 88 3.15 -1.31 -2.71
CA MET A 88 2.47 -2.32 -3.51
C MET A 88 3.29 -2.71 -4.74
N ALA A 89 3.85 -1.75 -5.47
CA ALA A 89 4.69 -2.01 -6.63
C ALA A 89 5.95 -2.80 -6.24
N ALA A 90 6.64 -2.39 -5.16
CA ALA A 90 7.82 -3.07 -4.65
C ALA A 90 7.51 -4.52 -4.25
N MET A 91 6.42 -4.75 -3.51
CA MET A 91 5.98 -6.09 -3.11
C MET A 91 5.55 -6.94 -4.31
N THR A 92 4.90 -6.34 -5.32
CA THR A 92 4.53 -7.05 -6.55
C THR A 92 5.76 -7.48 -7.34
N VAL A 93 6.76 -6.60 -7.48
CA VAL A 93 8.04 -6.94 -8.14
C VAL A 93 8.76 -8.03 -7.36
N LEU A 94 8.89 -7.89 -6.04
CA LEU A 94 9.54 -8.87 -5.19
C LEU A 94 8.86 -10.25 -5.32
N ALA A 95 7.54 -10.31 -5.20
CA ALA A 95 6.77 -11.54 -5.34
C ALA A 95 6.89 -12.14 -6.75
N THR A 96 6.96 -11.32 -7.79
CA THR A 96 7.17 -11.78 -9.17
C THR A 96 8.54 -12.41 -9.35
N VAL A 97 9.58 -11.84 -8.74
CA VAL A 97 10.95 -12.38 -8.82
C VAL A 97 11.09 -13.66 -8.00
N LEU A 98 10.54 -13.69 -6.78
CA LEU A 98 10.66 -14.84 -5.88
C LEU A 98 9.78 -16.01 -6.31
N GLN A 99 8.58 -15.75 -6.77
CA GLN A 99 7.59 -16.77 -7.09
C GLN A 99 6.66 -16.33 -8.23
N PRO A 100 7.10 -16.39 -9.49
CA PRO A 100 6.34 -15.94 -10.66
C PRO A 100 5.03 -16.73 -10.85
N THR A 101 4.92 -17.93 -10.30
CA THR A 101 3.70 -18.76 -10.34
C THR A 101 2.50 -18.11 -9.63
N LEU A 102 2.73 -17.12 -8.75
CA LEU A 102 1.67 -16.38 -8.10
C LEU A 102 0.76 -15.59 -9.07
N TRP A 103 1.25 -15.29 -10.27
CA TRP A 103 0.42 -14.69 -11.33
C TRP A 103 -0.66 -15.62 -11.85
N LEU A 104 -0.37 -16.91 -11.90
CA LEU A 104 -1.26 -17.96 -12.40
C LEU A 104 -2.05 -18.65 -11.29
N HIS A 105 -1.83 -18.24 -10.04
CA HIS A 105 -2.54 -18.84 -8.91
C HIS A 105 -4.05 -18.53 -9.00
N PRO A 106 -4.94 -19.52 -8.76
CA PRO A 106 -6.38 -19.36 -8.91
C PRO A 106 -6.99 -18.22 -8.10
N LEU A 107 -6.38 -17.86 -6.95
CA LEU A 107 -6.82 -16.74 -6.10
C LEU A 107 -6.29 -15.38 -6.55
N GLY A 108 -5.47 -15.35 -7.61
CA GLY A 108 -4.94 -14.14 -8.23
C GLY A 108 -4.24 -13.16 -7.27
N PRO A 109 -3.31 -13.62 -6.40
CA PRO A 109 -2.74 -12.74 -5.36
C PRO A 109 -2.04 -11.53 -5.94
N LEU A 110 -1.44 -11.60 -7.11
CA LEU A 110 -0.83 -10.47 -7.81
C LEU A 110 -1.79 -9.73 -8.74
N LEU A 111 -2.76 -10.43 -9.35
CA LEU A 111 -3.76 -9.80 -10.22
C LEU A 111 -4.63 -8.78 -9.49
N LYS A 112 -4.95 -9.00 -8.21
CA LYS A 112 -5.71 -8.04 -7.38
C LYS A 112 -4.99 -6.69 -7.22
N ASN A 113 -3.68 -6.64 -7.42
CA ASN A 113 -2.92 -5.40 -7.31
C ASN A 113 -3.20 -4.43 -8.46
N LEU A 114 -3.67 -4.92 -9.61
CA LEU A 114 -4.04 -4.06 -10.74
C LEU A 114 -5.21 -3.10 -10.41
N PRO A 115 -6.38 -3.56 -9.92
CA PRO A 115 -7.44 -2.65 -9.52
C PRO A 115 -7.04 -1.76 -8.34
N ILE A 116 -6.21 -2.23 -7.40
CA ILE A 116 -5.70 -1.41 -6.30
C ILE A 116 -4.82 -0.28 -6.84
N ALA A 117 -3.93 -0.57 -7.79
CA ALA A 117 -3.12 0.43 -8.47
C ALA A 117 -3.98 1.48 -9.17
N ALA A 118 -5.01 1.05 -9.90
CA ALA A 118 -5.93 1.95 -10.59
C ALA A 118 -6.65 2.90 -9.62
N MET A 119 -7.11 2.38 -8.47
CA MET A 119 -7.74 3.19 -7.42
C MET A 119 -6.77 4.22 -6.83
N LEU A 120 -5.55 3.80 -6.51
CA LEU A 120 -4.51 4.68 -5.97
C LEU A 120 -4.13 5.78 -6.96
N MET A 121 -3.91 5.42 -8.23
CA MET A 121 -3.62 6.39 -9.29
C MET A 121 -4.76 7.38 -9.50
N HIS A 122 -6.01 6.91 -9.48
CA HIS A 122 -7.17 7.78 -9.61
C HIS A 122 -7.24 8.79 -8.47
N LEU A 123 -7.08 8.35 -7.22
CA LEU A 123 -7.06 9.25 -6.06
C LEU A 123 -5.89 10.24 -6.11
N LEU A 124 -4.71 9.82 -6.59
CA LEU A 124 -3.55 10.69 -6.78
C LEU A 124 -3.79 11.78 -7.84
N HIS A 125 -4.49 11.47 -8.93
CA HIS A 125 -4.83 12.45 -9.97
C HIS A 125 -5.82 13.51 -9.49
N LEU A 126 -6.70 13.17 -8.54
CA LEU A 126 -7.67 14.11 -7.99
C LEU A 126 -7.08 15.04 -6.92
N LEU A 127 -5.91 14.73 -6.39
CA LEU A 127 -5.24 15.58 -5.42
C LEU A 127 -4.33 16.59 -6.12
N PRO A 128 -4.44 17.90 -5.79
CA PRO A 128 -3.56 18.91 -6.36
C PRO A 128 -2.09 18.58 -6.03
N ALA A 129 -1.20 18.81 -7.00
CA ALA A 129 0.23 18.74 -6.76
C ALA A 129 0.62 19.73 -5.65
N PRO A 130 1.62 19.43 -4.80
CA PRO A 130 2.15 20.41 -3.87
C PRO A 130 2.57 21.65 -4.67
N ILE A 131 2.05 22.81 -4.29
CA ILE A 131 2.50 24.09 -4.88
C ILE A 131 3.98 24.19 -4.54
N ALA A 132 4.83 24.08 -5.56
CA ALA A 132 6.25 24.35 -5.41
C ALA A 132 6.36 25.82 -5.00
N SER A 133 6.90 26.10 -3.81
CA SER A 133 7.06 27.43 -3.23
C SER A 133 8.08 28.32 -4.00
N LYS A 134 8.16 28.18 -5.33
CA LYS A 134 9.15 28.85 -6.17
C LYS A 134 8.67 30.20 -6.71
N ASP A 135 7.40 30.54 -6.55
CA ASP A 135 6.82 31.77 -7.10
C ASP A 135 6.38 32.75 -5.98
N MET A 136 7.17 32.92 -4.93
CA MET A 136 7.05 34.12 -4.13
C MET A 136 7.81 35.23 -4.84
N PRO A 137 7.14 36.29 -5.30
CA PRO A 137 7.83 37.46 -5.77
C PRO A 137 8.72 37.96 -4.62
N GLN A 138 10.03 38.06 -4.85
CA GLN A 138 10.89 38.80 -3.93
C GLN A 138 10.41 40.24 -3.97
N GLU A 139 9.71 40.69 -2.94
CA GLU A 139 9.53 42.11 -2.69
C GLU A 139 10.92 42.70 -2.47
N SER A 140 11.39 43.40 -3.47
CA SER A 140 12.61 44.23 -3.41
C SER A 140 12.34 45.41 -2.50
N PRO A 141 13.30 45.78 -1.62
CA PRO A 141 13.19 46.93 -0.71
C PRO A 141 13.13 48.29 -1.43
#